data_3832c4d41a7db483f82216d67bd1f535
#
_entry.id   3832c4d41a7db483f82216d67bd1f535
#
_cell.length_a   1.000
_cell.length_b   1.000
_cell.length_c   1.000
_cell.angle_alpha   90.00
_cell.angle_beta   90.00
_cell.angle_gamma   90.00
#
_symmetry.space_group_name_H-M   'P 1'
#
loop_
_entity.id
_entity.type
_entity.pdbx_description
1 polymer ?
#
loop_
_entity_poly.entity_id
_entity_poly.type
_entity_poly.pdbx_seq_one_letter_code
_entity_poly.pdbx_strand_id
1 'polypeptide(L)'
;GSRTYPQIFINDKPIGGFSDLIEYLRPTMKFDFDKLHKMTKIVTKNLNRIIDLNYYPVPETERSNRLHRPIGIGVQGLADVFAMLHLSFDSEEAHDLNEKIFETIYLGAVESSIELSKKRESKIVKYKEHLEKGEQLEAEELKSLFHIIPEEINRDTYLGSYSSFIGSPTHEGKLQFDLWETEPSMKTKWAKVKRDLAK
;
A
#
# COMPACT_ATOMS: atom_id res chain seq x y z
N GLY A 1 -48.40 -14.41 16.38
CA GLY A 1 -47.16 -14.06 15.73
C GLY A 1 -46.65 -12.74 16.26
N SER A 2 -45.47 -12.71 16.86
CA SER A 2 -44.86 -11.48 17.36
C SER A 2 -44.52 -10.57 16.16
N ARG A 3 -45.13 -9.39 16.10
CA ARG A 3 -44.76 -8.37 15.12
C ARG A 3 -43.52 -7.66 15.63
N THR A 4 -42.40 -7.85 14.98
CA THR A 4 -41.19 -7.06 15.20
C THR A 4 -41.33 -5.68 14.52
N TYR A 5 -40.91 -4.62 15.20
CA TYR A 5 -40.82 -3.28 14.62
C TYR A 5 -39.37 -2.83 14.56
N PRO A 6 -39.00 -2.06 13.50
CA PRO A 6 -39.76 -1.64 12.34
C PRO A 6 -40.08 -2.79 11.39
N GLN A 7 -41.22 -2.75 10.67
CA GLN A 7 -41.50 -3.63 9.54
C GLN A 7 -40.94 -3.00 8.28
N ILE A 8 -40.11 -3.77 7.57
CA ILE A 8 -39.35 -3.31 6.39
C ILE A 8 -39.89 -3.98 5.14
N PHE A 9 -40.09 -3.19 4.10
CA PHE A 9 -40.55 -3.64 2.77
C PHE A 9 -39.50 -3.32 1.73
N ILE A 10 -39.26 -4.25 0.82
CA ILE A 10 -38.39 -4.07 -0.35
C ILE A 10 -39.19 -4.48 -1.58
N ASN A 11 -39.33 -3.56 -2.55
CA ASN A 11 -40.16 -3.75 -3.75
C ASN A 11 -41.57 -4.27 -3.41
N ASP A 12 -42.20 -3.61 -2.45
CA ASP A 12 -43.54 -3.92 -1.93
C ASP A 12 -43.70 -5.30 -1.26
N LYS A 13 -42.61 -6.02 -1.06
CA LYS A 13 -42.60 -7.29 -0.32
C LYS A 13 -42.16 -7.07 1.10
N PRO A 14 -42.91 -7.56 2.10
CA PRO A 14 -42.49 -7.49 3.49
C PRO A 14 -41.27 -8.40 3.69
N ILE A 15 -40.22 -7.82 4.25
CA ILE A 15 -38.98 -8.56 4.61
C ILE A 15 -39.06 -8.99 6.08
N GLY A 16 -39.67 -8.16 6.95
CA GLY A 16 -39.74 -8.41 8.38
C GLY A 16 -39.17 -7.25 9.19
N GLY A 17 -38.49 -7.56 10.29
CA GLY A 17 -37.84 -6.58 11.14
C GLY A 17 -36.41 -6.27 10.70
N PHE A 18 -35.70 -5.56 11.57
CA PHE A 18 -34.28 -5.20 11.31
C PHE A 18 -33.39 -6.44 11.09
N SER A 19 -33.55 -7.49 11.90
CA SER A 19 -32.78 -8.73 11.76
C SER A 19 -33.02 -9.40 10.41
N ASP A 20 -34.28 -9.41 9.94
CA ASP A 20 -34.67 -9.99 8.66
C ASP A 20 -34.09 -9.18 7.47
N LEU A 21 -34.03 -7.84 7.60
CA LEU A 21 -33.36 -6.98 6.61
C LEU A 21 -31.86 -7.29 6.53
N ILE A 22 -31.21 -7.45 7.65
CA ILE A 22 -29.80 -7.79 7.71
C ILE A 22 -29.52 -9.13 7.03
N GLU A 23 -30.35 -10.13 7.33
CA GLU A 23 -30.24 -11.44 6.67
C GLU A 23 -30.50 -11.36 5.16
N TYR A 24 -31.47 -10.57 4.74
CA TYR A 24 -31.77 -10.30 3.34
C TYR A 24 -30.60 -9.62 2.60
N LEU A 25 -29.92 -8.67 3.25
CA LEU A 25 -28.80 -7.92 2.67
C LEU A 25 -27.46 -8.69 2.73
N ARG A 26 -27.31 -9.59 3.67
CA ARG A 26 -26.07 -10.37 3.88
C ARG A 26 -25.50 -11.01 2.61
N PRO A 27 -26.29 -11.66 1.73
CA PRO A 27 -25.77 -12.26 0.50
C PRO A 27 -25.24 -11.25 -0.51
N THR A 28 -25.65 -9.97 -0.41
CA THR A 28 -25.27 -8.89 -1.33
C THR A 28 -24.10 -8.05 -0.84
N MET A 29 -23.81 -8.09 0.47
CA MET A 29 -22.68 -7.37 1.06
C MET A 29 -21.38 -8.10 0.79
N LYS A 30 -20.44 -7.42 0.14
CA LYS A 30 -19.10 -7.93 -0.12
C LYS A 30 -18.09 -6.85 0.18
N PHE A 31 -16.95 -7.26 0.72
CA PHE A 31 -15.84 -6.35 0.92
C PHE A 31 -15.19 -6.01 -0.44
N ASP A 32 -14.98 -4.72 -0.69
CA ASP A 32 -14.40 -4.22 -1.95
C ASP A 32 -12.86 -4.16 -1.86
N PHE A 33 -12.22 -5.30 -2.15
CA PHE A 33 -10.76 -5.41 -2.17
C PHE A 33 -10.10 -4.57 -3.26
N ASP A 34 -10.77 -4.37 -4.41
CA ASP A 34 -10.21 -3.56 -5.51
C ASP A 34 -10.15 -2.10 -5.11
N LYS A 35 -11.17 -1.59 -4.42
CA LYS A 35 -11.16 -0.24 -3.86
C LYS A 35 -10.11 -0.09 -2.79
N LEU A 36 -9.99 -1.06 -1.86
CA LEU A 36 -8.95 -1.06 -0.82
C LEU A 36 -7.55 -0.99 -1.45
N HIS A 37 -7.27 -1.84 -2.44
CA HIS A 37 -6.00 -1.87 -3.15
C HIS A 37 -5.67 -0.51 -3.80
N LYS A 38 -6.63 0.07 -4.53
CA LYS A 38 -6.46 1.40 -5.16
C LYS A 38 -6.20 2.50 -4.14
N MET A 39 -6.98 2.50 -3.05
CA MET A 39 -6.80 3.48 -1.98
C MET A 39 -5.44 3.35 -1.30
N THR A 40 -4.99 2.12 -1.04
CA THR A 40 -3.66 1.88 -0.48
C THR A 40 -2.55 2.46 -1.35
N LYS A 41 -2.63 2.30 -2.66
CA LYS A 41 -1.64 2.89 -3.59
C LYS A 41 -1.62 4.42 -3.51
N ILE A 42 -2.78 5.06 -3.37
CA ILE A 42 -2.88 6.52 -3.20
C ILE A 42 -2.25 6.93 -1.86
N VAL A 43 -2.62 6.25 -0.77
CA VAL A 43 -2.09 6.54 0.56
C VAL A 43 -0.57 6.38 0.60
N THR A 44 -0.03 5.31 0.02
CA THR A 44 1.42 5.08 -0.08
C THR A 44 2.13 6.24 -0.79
N LYS A 45 1.60 6.71 -1.92
CA LYS A 45 2.16 7.86 -2.65
C LYS A 45 2.10 9.15 -1.83
N ASN A 46 1.00 9.38 -1.11
CA ASN A 46 0.84 10.55 -0.25
C ASN A 46 1.81 10.52 0.92
N LEU A 47 1.94 9.38 1.61
CA LEU A 47 2.88 9.21 2.72
C LEU A 47 4.34 9.38 2.27
N ASN A 48 4.69 8.83 1.11
CA ASN A 48 6.01 9.05 0.52
C ASN A 48 6.27 10.53 0.26
N ARG A 49 5.27 11.29 -0.22
CA ARG A 49 5.39 12.73 -0.44
C ARG A 49 5.51 13.52 0.87
N ILE A 50 4.86 13.07 1.94
CA ILE A 50 4.99 13.70 3.27
C ILE A 50 6.44 13.68 3.74
N ILE A 51 7.20 12.61 3.52
CA ILE A 51 8.63 12.55 3.86
C ILE A 51 9.39 13.69 3.20
N ASP A 52 9.05 14.05 1.97
CA ASP A 52 9.73 15.11 1.24
C ASP A 52 9.33 16.52 1.68
N LEU A 53 8.11 16.69 2.18
CA LEU A 53 7.53 17.99 2.53
C LEU A 53 7.55 18.30 4.02
N ASN A 54 7.84 17.31 4.86
CA ASN A 54 7.76 17.44 6.31
C ASN A 54 8.86 18.36 6.84
N TYR A 55 8.56 19.01 7.96
CA TYR A 55 9.57 19.74 8.74
C TYR A 55 10.35 18.76 9.61
N TYR A 56 11.65 18.87 9.59
CA TYR A 56 12.56 18.08 10.40
C TYR A 56 13.26 18.97 11.43
N PRO A 57 13.12 18.72 12.75
CA PRO A 57 13.68 19.59 13.80
C PRO A 57 15.20 19.54 13.86
N VAL A 58 15.82 18.44 13.42
CA VAL A 58 17.28 18.24 13.40
C VAL A 58 17.71 17.51 12.13
N PRO A 59 18.94 17.76 11.62
CA PRO A 59 19.44 17.17 10.37
C PRO A 59 19.45 15.63 10.37
N GLU A 60 19.70 15.02 11.52
CA GLU A 60 19.76 13.55 11.67
C GLU A 60 18.41 12.91 11.37
N THR A 61 17.31 13.52 11.80
CA THR A 61 15.96 13.02 11.51
C THR A 61 15.61 13.17 10.04
N GLU A 62 15.99 14.27 9.41
CA GLU A 62 15.84 14.45 7.97
C GLU A 62 16.63 13.40 7.19
N ARG A 63 17.92 13.23 7.52
CA ARG A 63 18.80 12.24 6.90
C ARG A 63 18.20 10.83 7.01
N SER A 64 17.80 10.41 8.21
CA SER A 64 17.21 9.09 8.45
C SER A 64 15.95 8.86 7.61
N ASN A 65 15.04 9.83 7.62
CA ASN A 65 13.79 9.71 6.84
C ASN A 65 14.04 9.67 5.32
N ARG A 66 14.97 10.46 4.81
CA ARG A 66 15.31 10.44 3.39
C ARG A 66 16.01 9.15 2.96
N LEU A 67 16.90 8.60 3.80
CA LEU A 67 17.62 7.35 3.54
C LEU A 67 16.70 6.13 3.51
N HIS A 68 15.79 6.04 4.47
CA HIS A 68 15.01 4.82 4.70
C HIS A 68 13.58 4.91 4.15
N ARG A 69 13.04 6.14 4.00
CA ARG A 69 11.67 6.42 3.55
C ARG A 69 10.61 5.56 4.25
N PRO A 70 10.63 5.47 5.59
CA PRO A 70 9.73 4.61 6.35
C PRO A 70 8.30 5.16 6.30
N ILE A 71 7.34 4.31 6.00
CA ILE A 71 5.91 4.63 6.06
C ILE A 71 5.17 3.53 6.81
N GLY A 72 4.14 3.92 7.56
CA GLY A 72 3.22 3.00 8.21
C GLY A 72 1.80 3.21 7.69
N ILE A 73 1.10 2.13 7.40
CA ILE A 73 -0.30 2.15 6.97
C ILE A 73 -1.08 1.26 7.94
N GLY A 74 -2.04 1.85 8.64
CA GLY A 74 -2.94 1.16 9.54
C GLY A 74 -4.38 1.25 9.08
N VAL A 75 -5.26 0.50 9.75
CA VAL A 75 -6.70 0.50 9.49
C VAL A 75 -7.47 0.91 10.73
N GLN A 76 -8.63 1.52 10.49
CA GLN A 76 -9.68 1.75 11.47
C GLN A 76 -10.98 1.15 10.93
N GLY A 77 -11.89 0.76 11.82
CA GLY A 77 -13.18 0.22 11.42
C GLY A 77 -13.19 -1.27 11.04
N LEU A 78 -12.15 -2.05 11.40
CA LEU A 78 -12.14 -3.48 11.12
C LEU A 78 -13.27 -4.21 11.86
N ALA A 79 -13.52 -3.85 13.12
CA ALA A 79 -14.64 -4.38 13.89
C ALA A 79 -16.00 -4.02 13.27
N ASP A 80 -16.12 -2.78 12.73
CA ASP A 80 -17.34 -2.35 12.03
C ASP A 80 -17.57 -3.19 10.75
N VAL A 81 -16.51 -3.52 10.03
CA VAL A 81 -16.61 -4.40 8.85
C VAL A 81 -17.11 -5.79 9.26
N PHE A 82 -16.58 -6.37 10.34
CA PHE A 82 -17.06 -7.66 10.82
C PHE A 82 -18.53 -7.59 11.24
N ALA A 83 -18.92 -6.54 11.98
CA ALA A 83 -20.32 -6.33 12.37
C ALA A 83 -21.24 -6.18 11.14
N MET A 84 -20.85 -5.39 10.14
CA MET A 84 -21.62 -5.20 8.90
C MET A 84 -21.78 -6.48 8.08
N LEU A 85 -20.78 -7.35 8.10
CA LEU A 85 -20.78 -8.65 7.42
C LEU A 85 -21.34 -9.77 8.30
N HIS A 86 -21.79 -9.46 9.52
CA HIS A 86 -22.29 -10.42 10.50
C HIS A 86 -21.30 -11.55 10.83
N LEU A 87 -20.02 -11.21 10.90
CA LEU A 87 -18.96 -12.14 11.27
C LEU A 87 -18.68 -12.02 12.77
N SER A 88 -18.60 -13.15 13.46
CA SER A 88 -18.07 -13.19 14.81
C SER A 88 -16.58 -12.88 14.79
N PHE A 89 -16.08 -12.13 15.76
CA PHE A 89 -14.67 -11.69 15.78
C PHE A 89 -13.68 -12.85 15.82
N ASP A 90 -14.10 -13.97 16.42
CA ASP A 90 -13.33 -15.20 16.58
C ASP A 90 -13.65 -16.28 15.51
N SER A 91 -14.46 -15.95 14.50
CA SER A 91 -14.80 -16.89 13.42
C SER A 91 -13.66 -17.06 12.40
N GLU A 92 -13.60 -18.21 11.75
CA GLU A 92 -12.65 -18.48 10.67
C GLU A 92 -12.84 -17.50 9.50
N GLU A 93 -14.08 -17.14 9.17
CA GLU A 93 -14.39 -16.17 8.13
C GLU A 93 -13.87 -14.77 8.45
N ALA A 94 -13.90 -14.36 9.73
CA ALA A 94 -13.30 -13.10 10.16
C ALA A 94 -11.78 -13.13 10.06
N HIS A 95 -11.13 -14.24 10.41
CA HIS A 95 -9.70 -14.44 10.23
C HIS A 95 -9.31 -14.38 8.76
N ASP A 96 -10.01 -15.09 7.88
CA ASP A 96 -9.77 -15.07 6.44
C ASP A 96 -9.93 -13.69 5.82
N LEU A 97 -10.98 -12.97 6.26
CA LEU A 97 -11.21 -11.61 5.80
C LEU A 97 -10.11 -10.66 6.25
N ASN A 98 -9.68 -10.76 7.51
CA ASN A 98 -8.58 -9.99 8.07
C ASN A 98 -7.29 -10.23 7.30
N GLU A 99 -6.92 -11.47 7.07
CA GLU A 99 -5.73 -11.84 6.30
C GLU A 99 -5.78 -11.20 4.90
N LYS A 100 -6.89 -11.35 4.17
CA LYS A 100 -7.06 -10.78 2.83
C LYS A 100 -7.03 -9.26 2.82
N ILE A 101 -7.55 -8.58 3.84
CA ILE A 101 -7.48 -7.12 3.98
C ILE A 101 -6.03 -6.68 4.08
N PHE A 102 -5.26 -7.25 5.02
CA PHE A 102 -3.87 -6.87 5.24
C PHE A 102 -2.95 -7.30 4.10
N GLU A 103 -3.18 -8.47 3.50
CA GLU A 103 -2.47 -8.88 2.28
C GLU A 103 -2.72 -7.89 1.12
N THR A 104 -3.96 -7.42 0.95
CA THR A 104 -4.30 -6.44 -0.09
C THR A 104 -3.62 -5.10 0.14
N ILE A 105 -3.57 -4.63 1.39
CA ILE A 105 -2.87 -3.40 1.78
C ILE A 105 -1.37 -3.55 1.49
N TYR A 106 -0.77 -4.64 1.92
CA TYR A 106 0.66 -4.89 1.72
C TYR A 106 1.00 -4.96 0.23
N LEU A 107 0.21 -5.68 -0.57
CA LEU A 107 0.37 -5.74 -2.03
C LEU A 107 0.30 -4.36 -2.67
N GLY A 108 -0.72 -3.57 -2.35
CA GLY A 108 -0.89 -2.22 -2.89
C GLY A 108 0.26 -1.28 -2.51
N ALA A 109 0.77 -1.39 -1.27
CA ALA A 109 1.90 -0.60 -0.79
C ALA A 109 3.20 -0.96 -1.54
N VAL A 110 3.53 -2.24 -1.67
CA VAL A 110 4.74 -2.70 -2.37
C VAL A 110 4.68 -2.36 -3.86
N GLU A 111 3.56 -2.60 -4.54
CA GLU A 111 3.39 -2.20 -5.94
C GLU A 111 3.56 -0.70 -6.14
N SER A 112 3.01 0.11 -5.22
CA SER A 112 3.19 1.57 -5.27
C SER A 112 4.63 1.99 -5.03
N SER A 113 5.36 1.30 -4.14
CA SER A 113 6.79 1.53 -3.90
C SER A 113 7.61 1.25 -5.17
N ILE A 114 7.34 0.14 -5.88
CA ILE A 114 7.98 -0.18 -7.16
C ILE A 114 7.69 0.90 -8.22
N GLU A 115 6.44 1.37 -8.32
CA GLU A 115 6.09 2.45 -9.25
C GLU A 115 6.84 3.76 -8.94
N LEU A 116 7.01 4.08 -7.67
CA LEU A 116 7.77 5.26 -7.23
C LEU A 116 9.26 5.10 -7.54
N SER A 117 9.83 3.91 -7.30
CA SER A 117 11.21 3.58 -7.65
C SER A 117 11.48 3.78 -9.15
N LYS A 118 10.65 3.21 -10.02
CA LYS A 118 10.78 3.37 -11.48
C LYS A 118 10.70 4.83 -11.95
N LYS A 119 9.85 5.64 -11.29
CA LYS A 119 9.78 7.08 -11.57
C LYS A 119 11.04 7.84 -11.14
N ARG A 120 11.62 7.45 -10.02
CA ARG A 120 12.87 8.04 -9.52
C ARG A 120 14.03 7.64 -10.43
N GLU A 121 14.12 6.37 -10.81
CA GLU A 121 15.11 5.85 -11.73
C GLU A 121 15.14 6.66 -13.04
N SER A 122 13.99 6.87 -13.67
CA SER A 122 13.91 7.65 -14.91
C SER A 122 14.44 9.08 -14.79
N LYS A 123 14.31 9.69 -13.59
CA LYS A 123 14.87 11.02 -13.31
C LYS A 123 16.39 10.98 -13.12
N ILE A 124 16.87 9.97 -12.40
CA ILE A 124 18.32 9.79 -12.15
C ILE A 124 19.03 9.52 -13.46
N VAL A 125 18.49 8.66 -14.32
CA VAL A 125 19.07 8.36 -15.64
C VAL A 125 19.19 9.63 -16.47
N LYS A 126 18.11 10.41 -16.59
CA LYS A 126 18.16 11.70 -17.29
C LYS A 126 19.23 12.64 -16.72
N TYR A 127 19.32 12.72 -15.40
CA TYR A 127 20.33 13.56 -14.75
C TYR A 127 21.75 13.12 -15.11
N LYS A 128 22.05 11.80 -15.08
CA LYS A 128 23.35 11.28 -15.46
C LYS A 128 23.67 11.59 -16.94
N GLU A 129 22.71 11.42 -17.84
CA GLU A 129 22.87 11.75 -19.26
C GLU A 129 23.22 13.24 -19.51
N HIS A 130 22.59 14.17 -18.78
CA HIS A 130 22.90 15.60 -18.87
C HIS A 130 24.30 15.92 -18.35
N LEU A 131 24.70 15.28 -17.24
CA LEU A 131 26.06 15.45 -16.70
C LEU A 131 27.13 14.95 -17.68
N GLU A 132 26.91 13.81 -18.33
CA GLU A 132 27.85 13.25 -19.33
C GLU A 132 27.98 14.15 -20.56
N LYS A 133 26.91 14.85 -20.96
CA LYS A 133 26.92 15.79 -22.08
C LYS A 133 27.45 17.18 -21.71
N GLY A 134 27.70 17.44 -20.43
CA GLY A 134 28.10 18.76 -19.94
C GLY A 134 26.97 19.81 -20.02
N GLU A 135 25.74 19.37 -20.12
CA GLU A 135 24.56 20.22 -20.20
C GLU A 135 24.11 20.67 -18.81
N GLN A 136 23.69 21.94 -18.66
CA GLN A 136 23.07 22.40 -17.43
C GLN A 136 21.60 21.99 -17.39
N LEU A 137 21.16 21.43 -16.25
CA LEU A 137 19.77 21.13 -16.03
C LEU A 137 18.93 22.38 -15.83
N GLU A 138 17.73 22.38 -16.36
CA GLU A 138 16.72 23.41 -16.08
C GLU A 138 16.38 23.43 -14.58
N ALA A 139 16.03 24.61 -14.06
CA ALA A 139 15.73 24.81 -12.65
C ALA A 139 14.60 23.90 -12.13
N GLU A 140 13.62 23.59 -12.97
CA GLU A 140 12.52 22.66 -12.67
C GLU A 140 13.01 21.20 -12.54
N GLU A 141 13.96 20.80 -13.37
CA GLU A 141 14.55 19.45 -13.33
C GLU A 141 15.41 19.28 -12.08
N LEU A 142 16.26 20.27 -11.75
CA LEU A 142 17.01 20.30 -10.49
C LEU A 142 16.07 20.23 -9.26
N LYS A 143 14.96 20.95 -9.29
CA LYS A 143 13.94 20.92 -8.26
C LYS A 143 13.31 19.53 -8.09
N SER A 144 13.15 18.81 -9.21
CA SER A 144 12.59 17.45 -9.19
C SER A 144 13.54 16.42 -8.57
N LEU A 145 14.84 16.73 -8.52
CA LEU A 145 15.88 15.88 -7.93
C LEU A 145 16.18 16.22 -6.46
N PHE A 146 15.63 17.31 -5.94
CA PHE A 146 15.92 17.81 -4.59
C PHE A 146 15.74 16.76 -3.48
N HIS A 147 14.85 15.80 -3.69
CA HIS A 147 14.57 14.73 -2.72
C HIS A 147 15.38 13.45 -2.95
N ILE A 148 16.29 13.45 -3.94
CA ILE A 148 17.19 12.34 -4.23
C ILE A 148 18.54 12.66 -3.61
N ILE A 149 19.02 11.80 -2.74
CA ILE A 149 20.30 12.02 -2.06
C ILE A 149 21.48 11.62 -2.98
N PRO A 150 22.66 12.22 -2.78
CA PRO A 150 23.85 11.94 -3.63
C PRO A 150 24.21 10.46 -3.71
N GLU A 151 24.04 9.72 -2.62
CA GLU A 151 24.33 8.27 -2.56
C GLU A 151 23.44 7.45 -3.49
N GLU A 152 22.22 7.92 -3.80
CA GLU A 152 21.30 7.27 -4.73
C GLU A 152 21.69 7.56 -6.19
N ILE A 153 22.18 8.77 -6.47
CA ILE A 153 22.62 9.18 -7.81
C ILE A 153 23.88 8.40 -8.24
N ASN A 154 24.78 8.14 -7.30
CA ASN A 154 26.07 7.51 -7.59
C ASN A 154 26.02 5.97 -7.70
N ARG A 155 24.83 5.38 -7.63
CA ARG A 155 24.66 3.94 -7.83
C ARG A 155 24.68 3.55 -9.30
N ASP A 156 25.10 2.30 -9.56
CA ASP A 156 25.06 1.69 -10.89
C ASP A 156 23.83 0.78 -11.06
N THR A 157 23.26 0.32 -9.94
CA THR A 157 22.10 -0.58 -9.93
C THR A 157 21.02 -0.06 -8.98
N TYR A 158 19.77 -0.45 -9.20
CA TYR A 158 18.61 -0.07 -8.38
C TYR A 158 18.49 1.46 -8.16
N LEU A 159 18.73 2.22 -9.21
CA LEU A 159 18.87 3.68 -9.19
C LEU A 159 17.69 4.40 -8.54
N GLY A 160 16.48 3.90 -8.71
CA GLY A 160 15.27 4.52 -8.16
C GLY A 160 14.91 4.06 -6.74
N SER A 161 15.59 3.06 -6.19
CA SER A 161 15.28 2.53 -4.86
C SER A 161 15.72 3.49 -3.75
N TYR A 162 15.11 3.37 -2.57
CA TYR A 162 15.58 4.09 -1.38
C TYR A 162 16.97 3.60 -0.95
N SER A 163 17.72 4.46 -0.23
CA SER A 163 19.16 4.24 -0.03
C SER A 163 19.49 2.95 0.72
N SER A 164 18.67 2.54 1.67
CA SER A 164 18.88 1.31 2.45
C SER A 164 18.23 0.06 1.83
N PHE A 165 17.85 0.11 0.56
CA PHE A 165 17.25 -1.04 -0.14
C PHE A 165 18.25 -2.18 -0.33
N ILE A 166 19.46 -1.87 -0.80
CA ILE A 166 20.49 -2.87 -1.06
C ILE A 166 20.92 -3.52 0.26
N GLY A 167 20.88 -4.85 0.30
CA GLY A 167 21.16 -5.65 1.50
C GLY A 167 19.93 -5.83 2.43
N SER A 168 18.79 -5.25 2.10
CA SER A 168 17.55 -5.48 2.85
C SER A 168 16.93 -6.84 2.49
N PRO A 169 16.05 -7.40 3.33
CA PRO A 169 15.31 -8.61 2.99
C PRO A 169 14.55 -8.49 1.67
N THR A 170 13.98 -7.33 1.39
CA THR A 170 13.25 -7.06 0.14
C THR A 170 14.17 -7.12 -1.08
N HIS A 171 15.41 -6.63 -0.97
CA HIS A 171 16.43 -6.78 -2.01
C HIS A 171 16.78 -8.26 -2.28
N GLU A 172 16.78 -9.08 -1.22
CA GLU A 172 16.98 -10.53 -1.32
C GLU A 172 15.72 -11.28 -1.81
N GLY A 173 14.66 -10.58 -2.17
CA GLY A 173 13.39 -11.16 -2.61
C GLY A 173 12.53 -11.73 -1.47
N LYS A 174 12.87 -11.41 -0.22
CA LYS A 174 12.11 -11.81 0.98
C LYS A 174 11.11 -10.73 1.33
N LEU A 175 9.84 -11.08 1.31
CA LEU A 175 8.73 -10.25 1.75
C LEU A 175 8.26 -10.69 3.14
N GLN A 176 7.33 -9.96 3.74
CA GLN A 176 6.93 -10.21 5.13
C GLN A 176 6.41 -11.64 5.37
N PHE A 177 5.63 -12.17 4.44
CA PHE A 177 5.12 -13.53 4.53
C PHE A 177 6.23 -14.59 4.39
N ASP A 178 7.31 -14.32 3.64
CA ASP A 178 8.48 -15.21 3.59
C ASP A 178 9.22 -15.24 4.93
N LEU A 179 9.31 -14.07 5.61
CA LEU A 179 9.92 -13.96 6.93
C LEU A 179 9.08 -14.63 8.04
N TRP A 180 7.77 -14.69 7.85
CA TRP A 180 6.84 -15.35 8.77
C TRP A 180 6.59 -16.83 8.43
N GLU A 181 7.22 -17.33 7.35
CA GLU A 181 7.04 -18.70 6.87
C GLU A 181 5.57 -19.04 6.59
N THR A 182 4.82 -18.05 6.06
CA THR A 182 3.40 -18.17 5.72
C THR A 182 3.19 -18.09 4.21
N GLU A 183 2.10 -18.67 3.73
CA GLU A 183 1.75 -18.69 2.31
C GLU A 183 0.73 -17.59 1.99
N PRO A 184 1.05 -16.64 1.08
CA PRO A 184 0.10 -15.61 0.69
C PRO A 184 -1.02 -16.17 -0.18
N SER A 185 -2.22 -15.62 -0.09
CA SER A 185 -3.37 -16.06 -0.89
C SER A 185 -3.23 -15.65 -2.37
N MET A 186 -2.64 -14.50 -2.66
CA MET A 186 -2.48 -13.95 -4.00
C MET A 186 -1.14 -14.32 -4.67
N LYS A 187 -0.80 -15.62 -4.68
CA LYS A 187 0.50 -16.16 -5.14
C LYS A 187 0.98 -15.60 -6.48
N THR A 188 0.10 -15.53 -7.49
CA THR A 188 0.46 -15.04 -8.83
C THR A 188 0.85 -13.55 -8.83
N LYS A 189 0.14 -12.73 -8.05
CA LYS A 189 0.45 -11.30 -7.91
C LYS A 189 1.79 -11.11 -7.22
N TRP A 190 2.04 -11.85 -6.14
CA TRP A 190 3.31 -11.79 -5.41
C TRP A 190 4.49 -12.30 -6.22
N ALA A 191 4.32 -13.35 -7.02
CA ALA A 191 5.35 -13.80 -7.94
C ALA A 191 5.75 -12.71 -8.97
N LYS A 192 4.77 -11.91 -9.43
CA LYS A 192 5.04 -10.74 -10.27
C LYS A 192 5.79 -9.66 -9.50
N VAL A 193 5.33 -9.32 -8.30
CA VAL A 193 5.99 -8.32 -7.43
C VAL A 193 7.44 -8.69 -7.16
N LYS A 194 7.73 -9.94 -6.80
CA LYS A 194 9.12 -10.41 -6.56
C LYS A 194 10.01 -10.26 -7.82
N ARG A 195 9.48 -10.55 -9.01
CA ARG A 195 10.20 -10.30 -10.26
C ARG A 195 10.46 -8.82 -10.55
N ASP A 196 9.53 -7.96 -10.16
CA ASP A 196 9.66 -6.52 -10.37
C ASP A 196 10.60 -5.85 -9.34
N LEU A 197 10.76 -6.45 -8.15
CA LEU A 197 11.74 -6.03 -7.15
C LEU A 197 13.18 -6.41 -7.50
N ALA A 198 13.35 -7.47 -8.28
CA ALA A 198 14.68 -7.96 -8.70
C ALA A 198 15.28 -7.21 -9.90
N LYS A 199 14.58 -6.24 -10.44
CA LYS A 199 15.02 -5.40 -11.58
C LYS A 199 15.53 -4.06 -11.12
#